data_986be71963dc0e1836a788fea1c4be9c
#
_entry.id   986be71963dc0e1836a788fea1c4be9c
#
_cell.length_a   1.000
_cell.length_b   1.000
_cell.length_c   1.000
_cell.angle_alpha   90.00
_cell.angle_beta   90.00
_cell.angle_gamma   90.00
#
_symmetry.space_group_name_H-M   'P 1'
#
loop_
_entity.id
_entity.type
_entity.pdbx_description
1 polymer ?
#
loop_
_entity_poly.entity_id
_entity_poly.type
_entity_poly.pdbx_seq_one_letter_code
_entity_poly.pdbx_strand_id
1 'polypeptide(L)'
;MSRLYRILFSAGLLLGLLCLPSPITRFASVIFAALCVYAAVMQLLLRLTQHANRIIRRIASTLYAFGIAAASMIIVTFAAVQLLLLRSAHTDPEAERAQYLLVLGAGIREDRPSNTLRTRLEAARDCALRNPSSTIIVCGGQGDDEDYPEALVMKNWLVEHGVPAERIRMEDRSTNTIENIAFAKEILDRTAPAGYTTAVVSNGFHLFRARHLMAQAGLDPVAVSAPSPWHLRPVFCLREYCSRVILAATNRW
;
A
#
# COMPACT_ATOMS: atom_id res chain seq x y z
N MET A 1 32.26 -4.62 20.74
CA MET A 1 31.19 -5.03 19.77
C MET A 1 31.33 -6.53 19.55
N SER A 2 30.23 -7.33 19.77
CA SER A 2 30.29 -8.78 19.49
C SER A 2 30.50 -9.00 17.98
N ARG A 3 31.19 -10.08 17.58
CA ARG A 3 31.40 -10.46 16.17
C ARG A 3 30.10 -10.52 15.41
N LEU A 4 29.03 -11.00 16.05
CA LEU A 4 27.67 -11.08 15.49
C LEU A 4 27.11 -9.72 15.08
N TYR A 5 27.32 -8.68 15.91
CA TYR A 5 26.84 -7.32 15.60
C TYR A 5 27.53 -6.72 14.37
N ARG A 6 28.85 -6.89 14.25
CA ARG A 6 29.59 -6.44 13.05
C ARG A 6 29.12 -7.16 11.80
N ILE A 7 28.85 -8.46 11.89
CA ILE A 7 28.32 -9.26 10.78
C ILE A 7 26.92 -8.78 10.38
N LEU A 8 26.01 -8.61 11.33
CA LEU A 8 24.64 -8.13 11.07
C LEU A 8 24.61 -6.70 10.50
N PHE A 9 25.48 -5.82 11.03
CA PHE A 9 25.59 -4.44 10.54
C PHE A 9 26.17 -4.39 9.12
N SER A 10 27.24 -5.16 8.86
CA SER A 10 27.86 -5.24 7.53
C SER A 10 26.95 -5.92 6.51
N ALA A 11 26.28 -7.00 6.90
CA ALA A 11 25.29 -7.67 6.05
C ALA A 11 24.11 -6.75 5.72
N GLY A 12 23.66 -5.95 6.69
CA GLY A 12 22.60 -4.99 6.49
C GLY A 12 22.97 -3.83 5.58
N LEU A 13 24.19 -3.32 5.72
CA LEU A 13 24.71 -2.27 4.83
C LEU A 13 24.85 -2.80 3.39
N LEU A 14 25.33 -4.03 3.23
CA LEU A 14 25.48 -4.70 1.95
C LEU A 14 24.13 -4.97 1.28
N LEU A 15 23.16 -5.50 2.03
CA LEU A 15 21.77 -5.68 1.55
C LEU A 15 21.13 -4.33 1.16
N GLY A 16 21.35 -3.29 1.96
CA GLY A 16 20.88 -1.94 1.65
C GLY A 16 21.46 -1.39 0.35
N LEU A 17 22.73 -1.62 0.09
CA LEU A 17 23.41 -1.19 -1.15
C LEU A 17 23.00 -2.02 -2.37
N LEU A 18 22.73 -3.31 -2.21
CA LEU A 18 22.30 -4.21 -3.30
C LEU A 18 20.84 -4.01 -3.71
N CYS A 19 20.03 -3.36 -2.87
CA CYS A 19 18.60 -3.18 -3.10
C CYS A 19 18.22 -1.82 -3.73
N LEU A 20 19.16 -1.01 -4.19
CA LEU A 20 18.94 0.37 -4.66
C LEU A 20 18.18 0.60 -6.00
N PRO A 21 17.95 -0.38 -6.89
CA PRO A 21 17.42 -0.06 -8.21
C PRO A 21 15.92 0.27 -8.28
N SER A 22 15.10 -0.10 -7.29
CA SER A 22 13.65 0.17 -7.36
C SER A 22 13.15 1.02 -6.18
N PRO A 23 12.07 1.84 -6.35
CA PRO A 23 11.48 2.61 -5.25
C PRO A 23 11.07 1.74 -4.04
N ILE A 24 10.61 0.53 -4.29
CA ILE A 24 10.19 -0.43 -3.25
C ILE A 24 11.39 -0.88 -2.43
N THR A 25 12.51 -1.20 -3.09
CA THR A 25 13.73 -1.65 -2.42
C THR A 25 14.42 -0.51 -1.69
N ARG A 26 14.39 0.73 -2.22
CA ARG A 26 14.88 1.94 -1.51
C ARG A 26 14.15 2.14 -0.20
N PHE A 27 12.82 2.03 -0.19
CA PHE A 27 12.01 2.16 1.01
C PHE A 27 12.38 1.10 2.07
N ALA A 28 12.51 -0.17 1.68
CA ALA A 28 12.92 -1.25 2.57
C ALA A 28 14.35 -1.03 3.14
N SER A 29 15.28 -0.52 2.31
CA SER A 29 16.66 -0.23 2.72
C SER A 29 16.74 0.89 3.76
N VAL A 30 15.95 1.96 3.60
CA VAL A 30 15.89 3.06 4.57
C VAL A 30 15.40 2.56 5.93
N ILE A 31 14.34 1.76 5.96
CA ILE A 31 13.81 1.20 7.21
C ILE A 31 14.82 0.26 7.86
N PHE A 32 15.49 -0.58 7.06
CA PHE A 32 16.51 -1.48 7.58
C PHE A 32 17.69 -0.70 8.18
N ALA A 33 18.15 0.36 7.52
CA ALA A 33 19.21 1.23 8.06
C ALA A 33 18.77 1.89 9.38
N ALA A 34 17.53 2.39 9.47
CA ALA A 34 16.99 2.97 10.70
C ALA A 34 16.95 1.94 11.86
N LEU A 35 16.56 0.69 11.57
CA LEU A 35 16.57 -0.39 12.57
C LEU A 35 18.00 -0.72 13.04
N CYS A 36 18.99 -0.70 12.13
CA CYS A 36 20.40 -0.92 12.51
C CYS A 36 20.91 0.20 13.42
N VAL A 37 20.60 1.47 13.10
CA VAL A 37 20.96 2.62 13.94
C VAL A 37 20.29 2.52 15.32
N TYR A 38 18.98 2.22 15.34
CA TYR A 38 18.25 1.99 16.59
C TYR A 38 18.91 0.91 17.45
N ALA A 39 19.21 -0.25 16.87
CA ALA A 39 19.87 -1.35 17.58
C ALA A 39 21.25 -0.95 18.13
N ALA A 40 22.02 -0.16 17.37
CA ALA A 40 23.32 0.36 17.81
C ALA A 40 23.19 1.30 19.02
N VAL A 41 22.23 2.23 18.96
CA VAL A 41 21.93 3.17 20.07
C VAL A 41 21.48 2.41 21.30
N MET A 42 20.56 1.45 21.16
CA MET A 42 20.08 0.63 22.28
C MET A 42 21.21 -0.18 22.93
N GLN A 43 22.13 -0.74 22.14
CA GLN A 43 23.32 -1.42 22.69
C GLN A 43 24.27 -0.48 23.43
N LEU A 44 24.47 0.74 22.90
CA LEU A 44 25.27 1.75 23.59
C LEU A 44 24.63 2.12 24.92
N LEU A 45 23.35 2.41 24.94
CA LEU A 45 22.59 2.73 26.16
C LEU A 45 22.68 1.58 27.18
N LEU A 46 22.49 0.34 26.75
CA LEU A 46 22.61 -0.84 27.62
C LEU A 46 24.00 -0.94 28.28
N ARG A 47 25.08 -0.61 27.56
CA ARG A 47 26.44 -0.57 28.14
C ARG A 47 26.58 0.55 29.15
N LEU A 48 26.02 1.73 28.85
CA LEU A 48 26.06 2.90 29.73
C LEU A 48 25.22 2.70 31.01
N THR A 49 24.26 1.77 31.03
CA THR A 49 23.54 1.40 32.28
C THR A 49 24.49 0.77 33.32
N GLN A 50 25.66 0.30 32.91
CA GLN A 50 26.68 -0.28 33.80
C GLN A 50 27.81 0.71 34.12
N HIS A 51 27.68 1.99 33.72
CA HIS A 51 28.71 2.99 33.94
C HIS A 51 28.90 3.33 35.44
N ALA A 52 30.15 3.56 35.87
CA ALA A 52 30.47 3.88 37.25
C ALA A 52 29.82 5.16 37.74
N ASN A 53 29.73 6.19 36.90
CA ASN A 53 29.07 7.46 37.23
C ASN A 53 27.55 7.26 37.33
N ARG A 54 26.99 7.58 38.51
CA ARG A 54 25.59 7.41 38.85
C ARG A 54 24.63 8.20 37.94
N ILE A 55 25.05 9.39 37.51
CA ILE A 55 24.23 10.29 36.66
C ILE A 55 24.12 9.64 35.25
N ILE A 56 25.25 9.28 34.65
CA ILE A 56 25.30 8.61 33.34
C ILE A 56 24.46 7.35 33.34
N ARG A 57 24.62 6.51 34.39
CA ARG A 57 23.86 5.27 34.54
C ARG A 57 22.35 5.52 34.59
N ARG A 58 21.89 6.52 35.38
CA ARG A 58 20.46 6.85 35.46
C ARG A 58 19.90 7.33 34.13
N ILE A 59 20.56 8.27 33.47
CA ILE A 59 20.15 8.78 32.17
C ILE A 59 20.06 7.65 31.14
N ALA A 60 21.12 6.83 31.07
CA ALA A 60 21.14 5.71 30.13
C ALA A 60 20.02 4.68 30.38
N SER A 61 19.74 4.36 31.67
CA SER A 61 18.65 3.45 32.03
C SER A 61 17.27 4.02 31.64
N THR A 62 17.04 5.31 31.87
CA THR A 62 15.79 5.96 31.50
C THR A 62 15.62 5.97 29.97
N LEU A 63 16.65 6.37 29.21
CA LEU A 63 16.61 6.39 27.75
C LEU A 63 16.45 4.96 27.16
N TYR A 64 17.10 3.96 27.76
CA TYR A 64 16.97 2.57 27.36
C TYR A 64 15.53 2.06 27.57
N ALA A 65 14.94 2.34 28.76
CA ALA A 65 13.56 1.96 29.05
C ALA A 65 12.57 2.67 28.10
N PHE A 66 12.78 3.95 27.82
CA PHE A 66 11.98 4.70 26.83
C PHE A 66 12.09 4.09 25.42
N GLY A 67 13.30 3.74 24.99
CA GLY A 67 13.52 3.06 23.71
C GLY A 67 12.76 1.74 23.63
N ILE A 68 12.81 0.89 24.66
CA ILE A 68 12.02 -0.36 24.70
C ILE A 68 10.52 -0.08 24.62
N ALA A 69 10.01 0.89 25.38
CA ALA A 69 8.59 1.25 25.35
C ALA A 69 8.15 1.73 23.96
N ALA A 70 8.95 2.57 23.31
CA ALA A 70 8.69 3.05 21.95
C ALA A 70 8.67 1.91 20.93
N ALA A 71 9.65 0.99 20.98
CA ALA A 71 9.68 -0.18 20.11
C ALA A 71 8.46 -1.10 20.35
N SER A 72 8.09 -1.33 21.60
CA SER A 72 6.91 -2.12 21.94
C SER A 72 5.64 -1.50 21.38
N MET A 73 5.48 -0.17 21.48
CA MET A 73 4.34 0.55 20.91
C MET A 73 4.29 0.41 19.38
N ILE A 74 5.44 0.54 18.69
CA ILE A 74 5.52 0.36 17.23
C ILE A 74 5.12 -1.07 16.85
N ILE A 75 5.60 -2.08 17.57
CA ILE A 75 5.25 -3.49 17.31
C ILE A 75 3.75 -3.73 17.51
N VAL A 76 3.16 -3.23 18.58
CA VAL A 76 1.73 -3.40 18.88
C VAL A 76 0.88 -2.70 17.82
N THR A 77 1.18 -1.46 17.49
CA THR A 77 0.45 -0.70 16.46
C THR A 77 0.61 -1.32 15.08
N PHE A 78 1.82 -1.81 14.74
CA PHE A 78 2.06 -2.55 13.51
C PHE A 78 1.20 -3.82 13.45
N ALA A 79 1.21 -4.64 14.51
CA ALA A 79 0.40 -5.86 14.58
C ALA A 79 -1.10 -5.57 14.46
N ALA A 80 -1.60 -4.53 15.14
CA ALA A 80 -2.99 -4.09 15.03
C ALA A 80 -3.35 -3.69 13.59
N VAL A 81 -2.50 -2.92 12.92
CA VAL A 81 -2.68 -2.55 11.51
C VAL A 81 -2.68 -3.79 10.62
N GLN A 82 -1.74 -4.74 10.81
CA GLN A 82 -1.73 -5.98 10.01
C GLN A 82 -3.03 -6.78 10.19
N LEU A 83 -3.56 -6.86 11.41
CA LEU A 83 -4.84 -7.53 11.65
C LEU A 83 -6.01 -6.87 10.90
N LEU A 84 -6.04 -5.53 10.87
CA LEU A 84 -7.04 -4.77 10.09
C LEU A 84 -6.90 -5.02 8.59
N LEU A 85 -5.65 -5.05 8.06
CA LEU A 85 -5.38 -5.36 6.66
C LEU A 85 -5.85 -6.76 6.29
N LEU A 86 -5.56 -7.76 7.13
CA LEU A 86 -6.00 -9.15 6.91
C LEU A 86 -7.52 -9.28 6.90
N ARG A 87 -8.20 -8.59 7.84
CA ARG A 87 -9.67 -8.59 7.90
C ARG A 87 -10.32 -7.93 6.68
N SER A 88 -9.66 -6.98 6.06
CA SER A 88 -10.17 -6.25 4.88
C SER A 88 -9.77 -6.89 3.55
N ALA A 89 -8.91 -7.90 3.57
CA ALA A 89 -8.34 -8.52 2.38
C ALA A 89 -9.22 -9.64 1.80
N HIS A 90 -10.54 -9.43 1.76
CA HIS A 90 -11.49 -10.38 1.17
C HIS A 90 -12.34 -9.70 0.09
N THR A 91 -12.97 -10.49 -0.73
CA THR A 91 -13.98 -10.03 -1.67
C THR A 91 -15.34 -10.12 -1.02
N ASP A 92 -16.08 -9.01 -1.03
CA ASP A 92 -17.45 -8.98 -0.52
C ASP A 92 -18.39 -9.71 -1.48
N PRO A 93 -19.34 -10.51 -0.99
CA PRO A 93 -20.29 -11.24 -1.86
C PRO A 93 -21.10 -10.32 -2.77
N GLU A 94 -21.38 -9.12 -2.31
CA GLU A 94 -22.15 -8.10 -3.04
C GLU A 94 -21.38 -7.47 -4.20
N ALA A 95 -20.08 -7.69 -4.29
CA ALA A 95 -19.22 -7.10 -5.33
C ALA A 95 -19.67 -7.51 -6.76
N GLU A 96 -20.23 -8.69 -6.92
CA GLU A 96 -20.75 -9.17 -8.20
C GLU A 96 -22.03 -8.43 -8.65
N ARG A 97 -22.67 -7.69 -7.75
CA ARG A 97 -23.87 -6.89 -8.06
C ARG A 97 -23.58 -5.41 -8.24
N ALA A 98 -22.32 -4.99 -8.05
CA ALA A 98 -21.94 -3.59 -8.19
C ALA A 98 -22.08 -3.12 -9.64
N GLN A 99 -22.71 -1.95 -9.81
CA GLN A 99 -22.90 -1.34 -11.11
C GLN A 99 -21.59 -0.75 -11.67
N TYR A 100 -20.70 -0.32 -10.79
CA TYR A 100 -19.40 0.27 -11.16
C TYR A 100 -18.26 -0.42 -10.42
N LEU A 101 -17.24 -0.83 -11.17
CA LEU A 101 -16.01 -1.40 -10.65
C LEU A 101 -14.89 -0.37 -10.79
N LEU A 102 -14.38 0.18 -9.69
CA LEU A 102 -13.24 1.10 -9.69
C LEU A 102 -11.95 0.29 -9.52
N VAL A 103 -11.13 0.22 -10.56
CA VAL A 103 -9.86 -0.52 -10.56
C VAL A 103 -8.73 0.47 -10.33
N LEU A 104 -8.09 0.38 -9.17
CA LEU A 104 -7.00 1.30 -8.80
C LEU A 104 -5.68 0.87 -9.43
N GLY A 105 -4.91 1.82 -9.95
CA GLY A 105 -3.58 1.63 -10.51
C GLY A 105 -2.56 1.08 -9.51
N ALA A 106 -1.53 0.41 -10.02
CA ALA A 106 -0.44 -0.19 -9.24
C ALA A 106 0.91 -0.21 -9.98
N GLY A 107 1.08 0.71 -10.93
CA GLY A 107 2.26 0.88 -11.76
C GLY A 107 2.27 0.01 -13.00
N ILE A 108 2.88 0.55 -14.03
CA ILE A 108 3.16 -0.15 -15.29
C ILE A 108 4.66 -0.33 -15.47
N ARG A 109 5.05 -1.13 -16.44
CA ARG A 109 6.41 -1.27 -16.93
C ARG A 109 6.35 -1.23 -18.45
N GLU A 110 6.93 -0.18 -19.03
CA GLU A 110 6.78 0.09 -20.45
C GLU A 110 5.27 0.16 -20.81
N ASP A 111 4.79 -0.68 -21.70
CA ASP A 111 3.41 -0.78 -22.16
C ASP A 111 2.57 -1.86 -21.43
N ARG A 112 3.06 -2.45 -20.32
CA ARG A 112 2.46 -3.61 -19.67
C ARG A 112 2.14 -3.35 -18.20
N PRO A 113 1.06 -3.94 -17.69
CA PRO A 113 0.76 -3.86 -16.27
C PRO A 113 1.86 -4.56 -15.44
N SER A 114 2.27 -3.93 -14.33
CA SER A 114 3.10 -4.60 -13.33
C SER A 114 2.43 -5.89 -12.82
N ASN A 115 3.18 -6.80 -12.21
CA ASN A 115 2.58 -8.02 -11.64
C ASN A 115 1.47 -7.73 -10.63
N THR A 116 1.59 -6.63 -9.89
CA THR A 116 0.58 -6.19 -8.92
C THR A 116 -0.67 -5.66 -9.62
N LEU A 117 -0.51 -4.86 -10.67
CA LEU A 117 -1.60 -4.33 -11.47
C LEU A 117 -2.31 -5.45 -12.22
N ARG A 118 -1.57 -6.39 -12.79
CA ARG A 118 -2.13 -7.53 -13.52
C ARG A 118 -3.10 -8.33 -12.65
N THR A 119 -2.75 -8.62 -11.40
CA THR A 119 -3.69 -9.35 -10.52
C THR A 119 -4.98 -8.58 -10.22
N ARG A 120 -4.93 -7.23 -10.20
CA ARG A 120 -6.14 -6.39 -10.09
C ARG A 120 -6.99 -6.48 -11.36
N LEU A 121 -6.36 -6.42 -12.52
CA LEU A 121 -7.05 -6.53 -13.81
C LEU A 121 -7.69 -7.90 -13.99
N GLU A 122 -7.01 -8.98 -13.60
CA GLU A 122 -7.58 -10.32 -13.58
C GLU A 122 -8.83 -10.40 -12.70
N ALA A 123 -8.75 -9.88 -11.46
CA ALA A 123 -9.88 -9.84 -10.54
C ALA A 123 -11.05 -8.97 -11.06
N ALA A 124 -10.73 -7.80 -11.67
CA ALA A 124 -11.73 -6.93 -12.27
C ALA A 124 -12.43 -7.59 -13.47
N ARG A 125 -11.64 -8.22 -14.37
CA ARG A 125 -12.16 -8.97 -15.51
C ARG A 125 -13.12 -10.07 -15.05
N ASP A 126 -12.70 -10.89 -14.10
CA ASP A 126 -13.49 -12.01 -13.61
C ASP A 126 -14.81 -11.53 -12.97
N CYS A 127 -14.78 -10.42 -12.22
CA CYS A 127 -15.97 -9.80 -11.68
C CYS A 127 -16.87 -9.25 -12.80
N ALA A 128 -16.30 -8.55 -13.80
CA ALA A 128 -17.04 -7.95 -14.91
C ALA A 128 -17.67 -9.01 -15.85
N LEU A 129 -17.03 -10.18 -16.01
CA LEU A 129 -17.59 -11.29 -16.80
C LEU A 129 -18.77 -11.95 -16.08
N ARG A 130 -18.75 -12.02 -14.74
CA ARG A 130 -19.90 -12.50 -13.94
C ARG A 130 -21.03 -11.49 -13.87
N ASN A 131 -20.73 -10.19 -14.02
CA ASN A 131 -21.71 -9.10 -14.08
C ASN A 131 -21.57 -8.32 -15.41
N PRO A 132 -22.19 -8.78 -16.51
CA PRO A 132 -22.09 -8.14 -17.82
C PRO A 132 -22.66 -6.70 -17.88
N SER A 133 -23.49 -6.31 -16.94
CA SER A 133 -24.08 -4.95 -16.86
C SER A 133 -23.18 -3.93 -16.17
N SER A 134 -22.10 -4.36 -15.49
CA SER A 134 -21.21 -3.46 -14.78
C SER A 134 -20.34 -2.62 -15.71
N THR A 135 -20.10 -1.37 -15.34
CA THR A 135 -19.14 -0.46 -15.97
C THR A 135 -17.83 -0.49 -15.17
N ILE A 136 -16.69 -0.58 -15.84
CA ILE A 136 -15.38 -0.52 -15.21
C ILE A 136 -14.83 0.90 -15.35
N ILE A 137 -14.34 1.46 -14.25
CA ILE A 137 -13.55 2.70 -14.24
C ILE A 137 -12.13 2.33 -13.87
N VAL A 138 -11.20 2.41 -14.81
CA VAL A 138 -9.77 2.19 -14.58
C VAL A 138 -9.14 3.51 -14.20
N CYS A 139 -8.44 3.54 -13.04
CA CYS A 139 -7.93 4.76 -12.43
C CYS A 139 -6.41 4.72 -12.33
N GLY A 140 -5.74 5.68 -12.96
CA GLY A 140 -4.29 5.85 -12.88
C GLY A 140 -3.78 6.75 -14.00
N GLY A 141 -3.18 7.89 -13.65
CA GLY A 141 -2.53 8.79 -14.59
C GLY A 141 -1.16 8.28 -14.99
N GLN A 142 -0.37 9.15 -15.58
CA GLN A 142 0.98 8.86 -16.03
C GLN A 142 1.98 9.22 -14.94
N GLY A 143 2.78 8.26 -14.49
CA GLY A 143 3.91 8.50 -13.58
C GLY A 143 5.08 9.17 -14.30
N ASP A 144 6.00 9.77 -13.52
CA ASP A 144 7.18 10.50 -14.08
C ASP A 144 8.12 9.60 -14.88
N ASP A 145 8.09 8.29 -14.63
CA ASP A 145 8.91 7.27 -15.28
C ASP A 145 8.09 6.33 -16.19
N GLU A 146 6.88 6.73 -16.56
CA GLU A 146 5.97 5.96 -17.39
C GLU A 146 5.73 6.64 -18.75
N ASP A 147 5.70 5.86 -19.81
CA ASP A 147 5.46 6.36 -21.18
C ASP A 147 3.97 6.63 -21.47
N TYR A 148 3.09 5.99 -20.68
CA TYR A 148 1.64 6.04 -20.87
C TYR A 148 0.93 6.17 -19.52
N PRO A 149 -0.30 6.76 -19.49
CA PRO A 149 -1.16 6.66 -18.30
C PRO A 149 -1.48 5.19 -17.96
N GLU A 150 -1.41 4.82 -16.67
CA GLU A 150 -1.79 3.48 -16.23
C GLU A 150 -3.19 3.08 -16.73
N ALA A 151 -4.15 4.01 -16.71
CA ALA A 151 -5.53 3.78 -17.16
C ALA A 151 -5.61 3.32 -18.61
N LEU A 152 -4.75 3.83 -19.50
CA LEU A 152 -4.70 3.39 -20.90
C LEU A 152 -4.23 1.94 -21.03
N VAL A 153 -3.16 1.58 -20.33
CA VAL A 153 -2.61 0.21 -20.31
C VAL A 153 -3.62 -0.76 -19.70
N MET A 154 -4.31 -0.34 -18.63
CA MET A 154 -5.35 -1.13 -17.99
C MET A 154 -6.54 -1.40 -18.93
N LYS A 155 -7.00 -0.37 -19.64
CA LYS A 155 -8.09 -0.49 -20.62
C LYS A 155 -7.71 -1.45 -21.75
N ASN A 156 -6.52 -1.26 -22.35
CA ASN A 156 -6.06 -2.12 -23.44
C ASN A 156 -5.98 -3.59 -22.99
N TRP A 157 -5.42 -3.83 -21.82
CA TRP A 157 -5.33 -5.17 -21.25
C TRP A 157 -6.71 -5.81 -21.05
N LEU A 158 -7.69 -5.08 -20.49
CA LEU A 158 -9.05 -5.58 -20.27
C LEU A 158 -9.75 -5.91 -21.59
N VAL A 159 -9.59 -5.06 -22.61
CA VAL A 159 -10.15 -5.30 -23.95
C VAL A 159 -9.56 -6.56 -24.59
N GLU A 160 -8.24 -6.71 -24.54
CA GLU A 160 -7.54 -7.91 -25.02
C GLU A 160 -8.00 -9.20 -24.31
N HIS A 161 -8.50 -9.07 -23.07
CA HIS A 161 -8.97 -10.19 -22.26
C HIS A 161 -10.51 -10.31 -22.20
N GLY A 162 -11.21 -9.76 -23.20
CA GLY A 162 -12.62 -10.04 -23.47
C GLY A 162 -13.61 -9.11 -22.77
N VAL A 163 -13.19 -8.00 -22.21
CA VAL A 163 -14.10 -6.96 -21.69
C VAL A 163 -14.40 -5.95 -22.81
N PRO A 164 -15.67 -5.73 -23.18
CA PRO A 164 -16.04 -4.78 -24.22
C PRO A 164 -15.56 -3.34 -23.89
N ALA A 165 -14.95 -2.66 -24.89
CA ALA A 165 -14.35 -1.34 -24.70
C ALA A 165 -15.34 -0.28 -24.23
N GLU A 166 -16.63 -0.37 -24.65
CA GLU A 166 -17.71 0.52 -24.27
C GLU A 166 -18.09 0.45 -22.78
N ARG A 167 -17.71 -0.63 -22.12
CA ARG A 167 -17.89 -0.81 -20.67
C ARG A 167 -16.76 -0.22 -19.83
N ILE A 168 -15.68 0.27 -20.48
CA ILE A 168 -14.47 0.73 -19.77
C ILE A 168 -14.35 2.24 -19.91
N ARG A 169 -14.37 2.95 -18.79
CA ARG A 169 -14.07 4.37 -18.68
C ARG A 169 -12.68 4.56 -18.09
N MET A 170 -11.97 5.59 -18.52
CA MET A 170 -10.64 5.90 -18.02
C MET A 170 -10.67 7.14 -17.14
N GLU A 171 -9.96 7.06 -16.03
CA GLU A 171 -9.49 8.16 -15.22
C GLU A 171 -7.95 8.17 -15.35
N ASP A 172 -7.39 9.09 -16.10
CA ASP A 172 -5.99 9.12 -16.55
C ASP A 172 -5.20 10.36 -16.09
N ARG A 173 -5.75 11.14 -15.13
CA ARG A 173 -5.18 12.41 -14.66
C ARG A 173 -4.51 12.32 -13.29
N SER A 174 -4.87 11.33 -12.52
CA SER A 174 -4.45 11.20 -11.12
C SER A 174 -2.98 10.83 -10.96
N THR A 175 -2.37 11.34 -9.90
CA THR A 175 -0.98 11.03 -9.52
C THR A 175 -0.88 10.23 -8.22
N ASN A 176 -2.00 10.04 -7.52
CA ASN A 176 -2.08 9.34 -6.24
C ASN A 176 -3.47 8.76 -5.99
N THR A 177 -3.60 7.91 -4.96
CA THR A 177 -4.87 7.21 -4.67
C THR A 177 -6.02 8.14 -4.30
N ILE A 178 -5.76 9.30 -3.67
CA ILE A 178 -6.81 10.26 -3.31
C ILE A 178 -7.39 10.86 -4.58
N GLU A 179 -6.53 11.27 -5.52
CA GLU A 179 -6.94 11.80 -6.81
C GLU A 179 -7.63 10.75 -7.68
N ASN A 180 -7.14 9.48 -7.70
CA ASN A 180 -7.83 8.37 -8.37
C ASN A 180 -9.31 8.31 -7.97
N ILE A 181 -9.57 8.37 -6.66
CA ILE A 181 -10.93 8.27 -6.13
C ILE A 181 -11.74 9.54 -6.43
N ALA A 182 -11.15 10.72 -6.24
CA ALA A 182 -11.82 11.99 -6.49
C ALA A 182 -12.23 12.13 -7.95
N PHE A 183 -11.32 11.84 -8.90
CA PHE A 183 -11.60 11.97 -10.33
C PHE A 183 -12.52 10.85 -10.84
N ALA A 184 -12.40 9.63 -10.29
CA ALA A 184 -13.38 8.58 -10.58
C ALA A 184 -14.79 8.96 -10.09
N LYS A 185 -14.89 9.62 -8.93
CA LYS A 185 -16.18 10.15 -8.44
C LYS A 185 -16.73 11.23 -9.36
N GLU A 186 -15.91 12.13 -9.90
CA GLU A 186 -16.35 13.10 -10.91
C GLU A 186 -16.94 12.44 -12.16
N ILE A 187 -16.38 11.30 -12.59
CA ILE A 187 -16.92 10.51 -13.69
C ILE A 187 -18.27 9.92 -13.29
N LEU A 188 -18.38 9.35 -12.10
CA LEU A 188 -19.62 8.77 -11.58
C LEU A 188 -20.71 9.82 -11.44
N ASP A 189 -20.42 10.97 -10.84
CA ASP A 189 -21.39 12.06 -10.61
C ASP A 189 -21.97 12.61 -11.92
N ARG A 190 -21.20 12.54 -13.02
CA ARG A 190 -21.65 12.98 -14.35
C ARG A 190 -22.43 11.93 -15.12
N THR A 191 -22.21 10.66 -14.84
CA THR A 191 -22.65 9.58 -15.76
C THR A 191 -23.46 8.48 -15.11
N ALA A 192 -23.41 8.34 -13.78
CA ALA A 192 -24.13 7.32 -13.05
C ALA A 192 -25.54 7.80 -12.64
N PRO A 193 -26.54 6.91 -12.61
CA PRO A 193 -27.84 7.22 -12.06
C PRO A 193 -27.75 7.42 -10.53
N ALA A 194 -28.71 8.12 -9.94
CA ALA A 194 -28.78 8.25 -8.48
C ALA A 194 -28.87 6.87 -7.79
N GLY A 195 -28.17 6.71 -6.67
CA GLY A 195 -28.20 5.47 -5.90
C GLY A 195 -27.36 4.32 -6.50
N TYR A 196 -26.38 4.62 -7.36
CA TYR A 196 -25.48 3.62 -7.93
C TYR A 196 -24.64 2.92 -6.84
N THR A 197 -24.29 1.67 -7.12
CA THR A 197 -23.44 0.85 -6.27
C THR A 197 -22.03 0.71 -6.85
N THR A 198 -21.02 0.78 -5.99
CA THR A 198 -19.61 0.71 -6.40
C THR A 198 -18.87 -0.45 -5.74
N ALA A 199 -17.95 -1.06 -6.49
CA ALA A 199 -16.95 -1.97 -5.94
C ALA A 199 -15.55 -1.42 -6.22
N VAL A 200 -14.66 -1.51 -5.23
CA VAL A 200 -13.24 -1.18 -5.42
C VAL A 200 -12.42 -2.43 -5.62
N VAL A 201 -11.68 -2.47 -6.72
CA VAL A 201 -10.76 -3.57 -7.04
C VAL A 201 -9.34 -3.15 -6.68
N SER A 202 -8.75 -3.84 -5.72
CA SER A 202 -7.37 -3.61 -5.31
C SER A 202 -6.78 -4.84 -4.61
N ASN A 203 -5.45 -4.82 -4.37
CA ASN A 203 -4.84 -5.91 -3.62
C ASN A 203 -5.22 -5.82 -2.14
N GLY A 204 -5.34 -6.97 -1.48
CA GLY A 204 -5.84 -7.08 -0.11
C GLY A 204 -5.16 -6.15 0.89
N PHE A 205 -3.83 -5.94 0.79
CA PHE A 205 -3.11 -5.00 1.65
C PHE A 205 -3.57 -3.55 1.50
N HIS A 206 -4.13 -3.16 0.35
CA HIS A 206 -4.52 -1.79 0.04
C HIS A 206 -6.02 -1.53 0.24
N LEU A 207 -6.87 -2.57 0.23
CA LEU A 207 -8.33 -2.44 0.25
C LEU A 207 -8.87 -1.63 1.42
N PHE A 208 -8.30 -1.81 2.60
CA PHE A 208 -8.77 -1.03 3.76
C PHE A 208 -8.60 0.47 3.53
N ARG A 209 -7.45 0.92 3.02
CA ARG A 209 -7.20 2.34 2.73
C ARG A 209 -8.07 2.83 1.58
N ALA A 210 -8.21 2.04 0.53
CA ALA A 210 -9.04 2.38 -0.61
C ALA A 210 -10.51 2.59 -0.21
N ARG A 211 -11.09 1.65 0.56
CA ARG A 211 -12.48 1.77 1.07
C ARG A 211 -12.65 3.01 1.96
N HIS A 212 -11.70 3.26 2.83
CA HIS A 212 -11.75 4.43 3.72
C HIS A 212 -11.74 5.75 2.93
N LEU A 213 -10.84 5.89 1.96
CA LEU A 213 -10.78 7.08 1.11
C LEU A 213 -12.04 7.23 0.24
N MET A 214 -12.60 6.13 -0.26
CA MET A 214 -13.86 6.16 -0.99
C MET A 214 -15.04 6.59 -0.11
N ALA A 215 -15.09 6.10 1.14
CA ALA A 215 -16.12 6.54 2.11
C ALA A 215 -16.01 8.04 2.42
N GLN A 216 -14.80 8.57 2.55
CA GLN A 216 -14.57 10.02 2.69
C GLN A 216 -15.04 10.82 1.46
N ALA A 217 -14.93 10.24 0.28
CA ALA A 217 -15.45 10.83 -0.95
C ALA A 217 -16.98 10.67 -1.12
N GLY A 218 -17.68 10.10 -0.13
CA GLY A 218 -19.12 9.86 -0.17
C GLY A 218 -19.53 8.64 -1.00
N LEU A 219 -18.61 7.71 -1.23
CA LEU A 219 -18.87 6.43 -1.86
C LEU A 219 -18.91 5.34 -0.78
N ASP A 220 -19.80 4.36 -0.92
CA ASP A 220 -19.85 3.19 -0.05
C ASP A 220 -19.49 1.92 -0.86
N PRO A 221 -18.20 1.64 -1.06
CA PRO A 221 -17.77 0.57 -1.93
C PRO A 221 -17.76 -0.77 -1.21
N VAL A 222 -18.22 -1.81 -1.89
CA VAL A 222 -17.84 -3.19 -1.59
C VAL A 222 -16.45 -3.48 -2.17
N ALA A 223 -15.77 -4.51 -1.66
CA ALA A 223 -14.40 -4.82 -2.04
C ALA A 223 -14.31 -6.00 -3.01
N VAL A 224 -13.42 -5.88 -3.99
CA VAL A 224 -12.91 -7.00 -4.80
C VAL A 224 -11.42 -7.16 -4.52
N SER A 225 -11.06 -8.23 -3.83
CA SER A 225 -9.68 -8.47 -3.41
C SER A 225 -8.88 -9.19 -4.48
N ALA A 226 -7.87 -8.52 -5.01
CA ALA A 226 -6.88 -9.13 -5.89
C ALA A 226 -5.75 -9.81 -5.10
N PRO A 227 -5.23 -10.96 -5.54
CA PRO A 227 -4.07 -11.61 -4.94
C PRO A 227 -2.85 -10.68 -4.94
N SER A 228 -2.04 -10.78 -3.89
CA SER A 228 -0.77 -10.03 -3.78
C SER A 228 0.41 -10.96 -4.01
N PRO A 229 1.44 -10.57 -4.78
CA PRO A 229 2.66 -11.33 -4.90
C PRO A 229 3.26 -11.59 -3.50
N TRP A 230 3.40 -12.85 -3.12
CA TRP A 230 3.75 -13.25 -1.75
C TRP A 230 5.09 -12.64 -1.27
N HIS A 231 6.07 -12.55 -2.16
CA HIS A 231 7.41 -12.00 -1.87
C HIS A 231 7.42 -10.48 -1.65
N LEU A 232 6.40 -9.76 -2.12
CA LEU A 232 6.26 -8.31 -1.92
C LEU A 232 5.35 -7.95 -0.73
N ARG A 233 4.60 -8.92 -0.19
CA ARG A 233 3.68 -8.68 0.94
C ARG A 233 4.33 -7.96 2.13
N PRO A 234 5.52 -8.36 2.63
CA PRO A 234 6.12 -7.68 3.78
C PRO A 234 6.37 -6.18 3.53
N VAL A 235 6.85 -5.84 2.33
CA VAL A 235 7.15 -4.45 1.96
C VAL A 235 5.85 -3.64 1.80
N PHE A 236 4.83 -4.23 1.18
CA PHE A 236 3.52 -3.57 1.04
C PHE A 236 2.84 -3.35 2.40
N CYS A 237 2.88 -4.34 3.30
CA CYS A 237 2.35 -4.22 4.65
C CYS A 237 3.05 -3.11 5.44
N LEU A 238 4.36 -3.00 5.30
CA LEU A 238 5.14 -1.95 5.94
C LEU A 238 4.82 -0.57 5.35
N ARG A 239 4.72 -0.46 4.03
CA ARG A 239 4.30 0.77 3.34
C ARG A 239 2.91 1.23 3.77
N GLU A 240 1.95 0.33 3.84
CA GLU A 240 0.60 0.65 4.30
C GLU A 240 0.58 1.09 5.77
N TYR A 241 1.39 0.48 6.63
CA TYR A 241 1.55 0.95 8.01
C TYR A 241 2.08 2.39 8.05
N CYS A 242 3.16 2.69 7.34
CA CYS A 242 3.71 4.05 7.27
C CYS A 242 2.70 5.05 6.70
N SER A 243 2.00 4.70 5.62
CA SER A 243 0.96 5.56 5.03
C SER A 243 -0.13 5.92 6.03
N ARG A 244 -0.54 4.97 6.88
CA ARG A 244 -1.55 5.21 7.91
C ARG A 244 -1.06 6.09 9.03
N VAL A 245 0.18 5.88 9.49
CA VAL A 245 0.79 6.75 10.50
C VAL A 245 0.86 8.19 9.98
N ILE A 246 1.24 8.39 8.72
CA ILE A 246 1.29 9.71 8.09
C ILE A 246 -0.11 10.32 7.98
N LEU A 247 -1.10 9.58 7.49
CA LEU A 247 -2.47 10.07 7.37
C LEU A 247 -3.04 10.46 8.73
N ALA A 248 -2.82 9.64 9.76
CA ALA A 248 -3.25 9.95 11.12
C ALA A 248 -2.56 11.19 11.69
N ALA A 249 -1.24 11.34 11.47
CA ALA A 249 -0.47 12.49 11.93
C ALA A 249 -0.82 13.80 11.21
N THR A 250 -1.28 13.72 9.94
CA THR A 250 -1.67 14.89 9.13
C THR A 250 -3.16 15.20 9.18
N ASN A 251 -3.92 14.49 10.02
CA ASN A 251 -5.37 14.64 10.16
C ASN A 251 -6.13 14.51 8.81
N ARG A 252 -5.63 13.67 7.93
CA ARG A 252 -6.22 13.37 6.60
C ARG A 252 -6.93 12.00 6.57
N TRP A 253 -7.31 11.53 7.76
CA TRP A 253 -8.20 10.36 7.93
C TRP A 253 -9.63 10.75 7.64
#